data_8ee20caa5efea002924fd13e8266b8c4
#
_entry.id   8ee20caa5efea002924fd13e8266b8c4
#
_cell.length_a   1.000
_cell.length_b   1.000
_cell.length_c   1.000
_cell.angle_alpha   90.00
_cell.angle_beta   90.00
_cell.angle_gamma   90.00
#
_symmetry.space_group_name_H-M   'P 1'
#
loop_
_entity.id
_entity.type
_entity.pdbx_description
1 polymer ?
#
loop_
_entity_poly.entity_id
_entity_poly.type
_entity_poly.pdbx_seq_one_letter_code
_entity_poly.pdbx_strand_id
1 'polypeptide(L)'
;MPIILKDINKSFGSHNILTNFNLIIGDGDMLAITGGSGKGKSTLLNIIGLLEPYQSGGLIFNDIRNPKINSKQATLLRRNTIGYLFQNFALMENCTVEENLNWALAYQHVKNKKKCIGEALERVNLPAEMMKQKVVELSGGEQQRVAIARLFLKPCQVVLADEPTGSLDPSNRDLVVSLLHQLHDDGKTVVIVTHDMMVANSCPKRLEL
;
A
#
# COMPACT_ATOMS: atom_id res chain seq x y z
N MET A 1 -6.56 13.80 -1.03
CA MET A 1 -7.23 13.60 0.29
C MET A 1 -6.16 13.60 1.38
N PRO A 2 -6.04 14.66 2.19
CA PRO A 2 -5.03 14.72 3.24
C PRO A 2 -5.32 13.71 4.36
N ILE A 3 -4.23 13.18 4.96
CA ILE A 3 -4.27 12.29 6.11
C ILE A 3 -3.55 13.00 7.26
N ILE A 4 -4.22 13.12 8.40
CA ILE A 4 -3.67 13.80 9.57
C ILE A 4 -3.68 12.85 10.75
N LEU A 5 -2.51 12.64 11.33
CA LEU A 5 -2.32 11.98 12.62
C LEU A 5 -2.01 13.07 13.65
N LYS A 6 -2.76 13.11 14.75
CA LYS A 6 -2.60 14.08 15.80
C LYS A 6 -2.48 13.39 17.16
N ASP A 7 -1.37 13.62 17.86
CA ASP A 7 -1.07 13.12 19.21
C ASP A 7 -1.30 11.60 19.35
N ILE A 8 -0.96 10.84 18.29
CA ILE A 8 -1.15 9.39 18.28
C ILE A 8 -0.23 8.74 19.32
N ASN A 9 -0.83 7.93 20.17
CA ASN A 9 -0.13 7.07 21.12
C ASN A 9 -0.41 5.61 20.81
N LYS A 10 0.64 4.83 20.63
CA LYS A 10 0.58 3.39 20.37
C LYS A 10 1.61 2.63 21.18
N SER A 11 1.15 1.60 21.89
CA SER A 11 2.01 0.67 22.62
C SER A 11 1.54 -0.78 22.43
N PHE A 12 2.47 -1.72 22.62
CA PHE A 12 2.19 -3.15 22.78
C PHE A 12 2.69 -3.57 24.18
N GLY A 13 1.74 -3.86 25.07
CA GLY A 13 2.07 -4.08 26.48
C GLY A 13 2.78 -2.86 27.10
N SER A 14 3.97 -3.05 27.63
CA SER A 14 4.79 -1.96 28.19
C SER A 14 5.69 -1.26 27.17
N HIS A 15 5.73 -1.72 25.92
CA HIS A 15 6.60 -1.16 24.89
C HIS A 15 5.89 -0.05 24.10
N ASN A 16 6.34 1.20 24.29
CA ASN A 16 5.83 2.34 23.55
C ASN A 16 6.42 2.37 22.14
N ILE A 17 5.55 2.42 21.13
CA ILE A 17 5.91 2.48 19.71
C ILE A 17 5.82 3.90 19.19
N LEU A 18 4.70 4.59 19.47
CA LEU A 18 4.48 5.98 19.11
C LEU A 18 4.03 6.74 20.36
N THR A 19 4.61 7.92 20.58
CA THR A 19 4.27 8.79 21.74
C THR A 19 4.01 10.19 21.23
N ASN A 20 2.77 10.68 21.41
CA ASN A 20 2.31 12.00 20.95
C ASN A 20 2.72 12.29 19.49
N PHE A 21 2.60 11.25 18.65
CA PHE A 21 3.09 11.31 17.27
C PHE A 21 2.16 12.13 16.40
N ASN A 22 2.76 13.07 15.64
CA ASN A 22 2.05 13.97 14.74
C ASN A 22 2.60 13.83 13.32
N LEU A 23 1.72 13.73 12.32
CA LEU A 23 2.09 13.67 10.92
C LEU A 23 0.96 14.20 10.04
N ILE A 24 1.32 15.01 9.05
CA ILE A 24 0.39 15.45 7.99
C ILE A 24 0.93 14.93 6.66
N ILE A 25 0.12 14.15 5.96
CA ILE A 25 0.37 13.69 4.59
C ILE A 25 -0.60 14.43 3.70
N GLY A 26 -0.08 15.27 2.82
CA GLY A 26 -0.87 16.04 1.86
C GLY A 26 -1.48 15.17 0.77
N ASP A 27 -2.46 15.72 0.08
CA ASP A 27 -3.01 15.08 -1.12
C ASP A 27 -1.96 15.04 -2.23
N GLY A 28 -1.77 13.89 -2.85
CA GLY A 28 -0.75 13.70 -3.87
C GLY A 28 0.69 13.68 -3.34
N ASP A 29 0.92 13.55 -2.03
CA ASP A 29 2.28 13.41 -1.49
C ASP A 29 2.86 12.02 -1.82
N MET A 30 4.17 11.99 -2.06
CA MET A 30 4.97 10.77 -2.01
C MET A 30 5.94 10.86 -0.83
N LEU A 31 5.71 10.04 0.20
CA LEU A 31 6.41 10.06 1.48
C LEU A 31 7.10 8.73 1.75
N ALA A 32 8.41 8.76 1.98
CA ALA A 32 9.14 7.63 2.55
C ALA A 32 9.25 7.76 4.08
N ILE A 33 8.93 6.69 4.79
CA ILE A 33 9.11 6.55 6.24
C ILE A 33 10.27 5.58 6.46
N THR A 34 11.36 6.09 7.06
CA THR A 34 12.59 5.35 7.33
C THR A 34 12.81 5.15 8.83
N GLY A 35 13.82 4.42 9.22
CA GLY A 35 14.19 4.18 10.61
C GLY A 35 14.63 2.74 10.85
N GLY A 36 15.21 2.48 12.02
CA GLY A 36 15.69 1.15 12.41
C GLY A 36 14.59 0.09 12.48
N SER A 37 14.99 -1.19 12.48
CA SER A 37 14.04 -2.29 12.70
C SER A 37 13.36 -2.14 14.06
N GLY A 38 12.07 -2.47 14.15
CA GLY A 38 11.30 -2.38 15.40
C GLY A 38 10.87 -0.96 15.81
N LYS A 39 11.22 0.09 15.07
CA LYS A 39 10.85 1.49 15.38
C LYS A 39 9.38 1.85 15.13
N GLY A 40 8.55 0.90 14.72
CA GLY A 40 7.11 1.13 14.56
C GLY A 40 6.67 1.58 13.17
N LYS A 41 7.53 1.53 12.16
CA LYS A 41 7.20 1.93 10.78
C LYS A 41 5.97 1.21 10.23
N SER A 42 5.96 -0.13 10.24
CA SER A 42 4.82 -0.94 9.79
C SER A 42 3.59 -0.73 10.68
N THR A 43 3.80 -0.50 11.99
CA THR A 43 2.70 -0.15 12.91
C THR A 43 2.05 1.17 12.52
N LEU A 44 2.85 2.20 12.22
CA LEU A 44 2.33 3.48 11.74
C LEU A 44 1.58 3.32 10.42
N LEU A 45 2.14 2.57 9.48
CA LEU A 45 1.50 2.28 8.19
C LEU A 45 0.18 1.53 8.39
N ASN A 46 0.14 0.55 9.30
CA ASN A 46 -1.07 -0.20 9.64
C ASN A 46 -2.15 0.68 10.33
N ILE A 47 -1.75 1.64 11.16
CA ILE A 47 -2.67 2.62 11.74
C ILE A 47 -3.29 3.47 10.62
N ILE A 48 -2.48 4.00 9.70
CA ILE A 48 -2.96 4.75 8.53
C ILE A 48 -3.86 3.85 7.66
N GLY A 49 -3.49 2.58 7.47
CA GLY A 49 -4.27 1.59 6.71
C GLY A 49 -5.56 1.11 7.39
N LEU A 50 -5.85 1.59 8.61
CA LEU A 50 -6.99 1.15 9.43
C LEU A 50 -6.96 -0.37 9.70
N LEU A 51 -5.76 -0.94 9.87
CA LEU A 51 -5.51 -2.34 10.18
C LEU A 51 -5.10 -2.54 11.64
N GLU A 52 -4.53 -1.51 12.28
CA GLU A 52 -4.03 -1.56 13.65
C GLU A 52 -4.66 -0.41 14.48
N PRO A 53 -5.23 -0.68 15.68
CA PRO A 53 -5.76 0.36 16.56
C PRO A 53 -4.64 1.12 17.28
N TYR A 54 -4.95 2.32 17.74
CA TYR A 54 -4.11 3.12 18.62
C TYR A 54 -4.86 3.44 19.92
N GLN A 55 -4.13 3.78 21.00
CA GLN A 55 -4.74 4.00 22.33
C GLN A 55 -5.36 5.40 22.47
N SER A 56 -4.69 6.44 21.97
CA SER A 56 -5.20 7.81 22.04
C SER A 56 -4.67 8.67 20.89
N GLY A 57 -5.26 9.84 20.70
CA GLY A 57 -4.98 10.74 19.61
C GLY A 57 -6.08 10.75 18.56
N GLY A 58 -5.78 11.27 17.38
CA GLY A 58 -6.74 11.41 16.28
C GLY A 58 -6.15 11.05 14.91
N LEU A 59 -6.88 10.24 14.15
CA LEU A 59 -6.60 9.94 12.74
C LEU A 59 -7.73 10.50 11.89
N ILE A 60 -7.39 11.34 10.91
CA ILE A 60 -8.35 12.04 10.08
C ILE A 60 -8.04 11.77 8.60
N PHE A 61 -9.06 11.35 7.86
CA PHE A 61 -9.05 11.22 6.41
C PHE A 61 -10.02 12.26 5.83
N ASN A 62 -9.50 13.37 5.31
CA ASN A 62 -10.34 14.49 4.89
C ASN A 62 -11.33 14.89 6.00
N ASP A 63 -12.63 14.67 5.83
CA ASP A 63 -13.68 15.00 6.81
C ASP A 63 -13.99 13.84 7.77
N ILE A 64 -13.43 12.66 7.54
CA ILE A 64 -13.67 11.45 8.34
C ILE A 64 -12.71 11.42 9.51
N ARG A 65 -13.24 11.58 10.72
CA ARG A 65 -12.45 11.60 11.97
C ARG A 65 -12.56 10.28 12.72
N ASN A 66 -11.40 9.77 13.15
CA ASN A 66 -11.26 8.60 14.04
C ASN A 66 -12.11 7.37 13.59
N PRO A 67 -11.99 6.92 12.33
CA PRO A 67 -12.77 5.77 11.88
C PRO A 67 -12.34 4.53 12.67
N LYS A 68 -13.27 3.94 13.41
CA LYS A 68 -13.01 2.69 14.15
C LYS A 68 -12.77 1.55 13.17
N ILE A 69 -11.72 0.74 13.38
CA ILE A 69 -11.27 -0.34 12.47
C ILE A 69 -12.40 -1.25 12.00
N ASN A 70 -13.28 -1.66 12.91
CA ASN A 70 -14.40 -2.58 12.63
C ASN A 70 -15.68 -1.85 12.19
N SER A 71 -15.63 -0.55 11.88
CA SER A 71 -16.77 0.21 11.43
C SER A 71 -17.02 0.06 9.93
N LYS A 72 -18.28 0.30 9.51
CA LYS A 72 -18.64 0.40 8.09
C LYS A 72 -17.81 1.48 7.37
N GLN A 73 -17.51 2.58 8.07
CA GLN A 73 -16.73 3.70 7.55
C GLN A 73 -15.29 3.28 7.23
N ALA A 74 -14.61 2.58 8.14
CA ALA A 74 -13.27 2.04 7.90
C ALA A 74 -13.27 0.99 6.78
N THR A 75 -14.30 0.15 6.70
CA THR A 75 -14.46 -0.82 5.61
C THR A 75 -14.60 -0.12 4.27
N LEU A 76 -15.36 0.97 4.18
CA LEU A 76 -15.49 1.75 2.95
C LEU A 76 -14.19 2.45 2.56
N LEU A 77 -13.45 3.00 3.53
CA LEU A 77 -12.13 3.59 3.28
C LEU A 77 -11.13 2.55 2.76
N ARG A 78 -11.03 1.39 3.41
CA ARG A 78 -10.16 0.30 2.92
C ARG A 78 -10.57 -0.20 1.54
N ARG A 79 -11.87 -0.23 1.23
CA ARG A 79 -12.37 -0.71 -0.05
C ARG A 79 -12.12 0.27 -1.19
N ASN A 80 -12.43 1.56 -0.97
CA ASN A 80 -12.54 2.54 -2.05
C ASN A 80 -11.41 3.58 -2.07
N THR A 81 -10.64 3.71 -0.99
CA THR A 81 -9.72 4.84 -0.81
C THR A 81 -8.30 4.39 -0.56
N ILE A 82 -8.09 3.31 0.21
CA ILE A 82 -6.77 2.85 0.63
C ILE A 82 -6.39 1.61 -0.15
N GLY A 83 -5.29 1.66 -0.90
CA GLY A 83 -4.58 0.50 -1.45
C GLY A 83 -3.43 0.13 -0.53
N TYR A 84 -3.20 -1.15 -0.30
CA TYR A 84 -2.10 -1.61 0.55
C TYR A 84 -1.25 -2.63 -0.22
N LEU A 85 0.07 -2.38 -0.29
CA LEU A 85 1.08 -3.30 -0.77
C LEU A 85 1.81 -3.87 0.42
N PHE A 86 1.48 -5.11 0.77
CA PHE A 86 2.08 -5.81 1.90
C PHE A 86 3.44 -6.40 1.54
N GLN A 87 4.32 -6.51 2.52
CA GLN A 87 5.63 -7.14 2.38
C GLN A 87 5.55 -8.59 1.85
N ASN A 88 4.49 -9.32 2.22
CA ASN A 88 4.21 -10.70 1.76
C ASN A 88 3.25 -10.75 0.57
N PHE A 89 3.11 -9.65 -0.18
CA PHE A 89 2.25 -9.48 -1.37
C PHE A 89 0.74 -9.62 -1.10
N ALA A 90 0.34 -10.40 -0.09
CA ALA A 90 -1.05 -10.75 0.24
C ALA A 90 -1.84 -11.23 -0.99
N LEU A 91 -1.26 -12.16 -1.73
CA LEU A 91 -1.88 -12.87 -2.84
C LEU A 91 -2.31 -14.26 -2.38
N MET A 92 -3.38 -14.78 -2.98
CA MET A 92 -3.85 -16.15 -2.76
C MET A 92 -3.06 -17.10 -3.66
N GLU A 93 -2.09 -17.81 -3.09
CA GLU A 93 -1.10 -18.60 -3.82
C GLU A 93 -1.71 -19.68 -4.71
N ASN A 94 -2.77 -20.34 -4.26
CA ASN A 94 -3.45 -21.42 -4.99
C ASN A 94 -4.47 -20.92 -6.05
N CYS A 95 -4.70 -19.60 -6.10
CA CYS A 95 -5.56 -18.96 -7.09
C CYS A 95 -4.74 -18.46 -8.28
N THR A 96 -5.40 -18.28 -9.41
CA THR A 96 -4.78 -17.68 -10.60
C THR A 96 -4.53 -16.19 -10.41
N VAL A 97 -3.68 -15.61 -11.25
CA VAL A 97 -3.46 -14.16 -11.33
C VAL A 97 -4.78 -13.43 -11.59
N GLU A 98 -5.59 -13.93 -12.52
CA GLU A 98 -6.90 -13.36 -12.85
C GLU A 98 -7.83 -13.33 -11.63
N GLU A 99 -7.91 -14.41 -10.86
CA GLU A 99 -8.71 -14.48 -9.64
C GLU A 99 -8.24 -13.47 -8.60
N ASN A 100 -6.93 -13.38 -8.36
CA ASN A 100 -6.35 -12.41 -7.44
C ASN A 100 -6.64 -10.94 -7.83
N LEU A 101 -6.58 -10.64 -9.12
CA LEU A 101 -6.84 -9.29 -9.63
C LEU A 101 -8.34 -8.95 -9.70
N ASN A 102 -9.20 -9.94 -9.88
CA ASN A 102 -10.67 -9.76 -9.85
C ASN A 102 -11.16 -9.23 -8.49
N TRP A 103 -10.46 -9.51 -7.38
CA TRP A 103 -10.83 -8.96 -6.07
C TRP A 103 -10.76 -7.44 -6.03
N ALA A 104 -9.82 -6.82 -6.76
CA ALA A 104 -9.75 -5.36 -6.86
C ALA A 104 -10.94 -4.76 -7.61
N LEU A 105 -11.57 -5.53 -8.49
CA LEU A 105 -12.71 -5.14 -9.31
C LEU A 105 -14.08 -5.57 -8.72
N ALA A 106 -14.08 -6.24 -7.54
CA ALA A 106 -15.29 -6.85 -6.98
C ALA A 106 -16.42 -5.85 -6.72
N TYR A 107 -16.08 -4.59 -6.42
CA TYR A 107 -17.04 -3.54 -6.09
C TYR A 107 -17.10 -2.43 -7.14
N GLN A 108 -16.60 -2.70 -8.35
CA GLN A 108 -16.58 -1.74 -9.44
C GLN A 108 -17.48 -2.21 -10.59
N HIS A 109 -18.18 -1.27 -11.22
CA HIS A 109 -18.99 -1.52 -12.41
C HIS A 109 -18.09 -1.47 -13.66
N VAL A 110 -17.35 -2.55 -13.91
CA VAL A 110 -16.46 -2.68 -15.06
C VAL A 110 -17.11 -3.56 -16.13
N LYS A 111 -17.28 -3.03 -17.36
CA LYS A 111 -17.90 -3.75 -18.48
C LYS A 111 -17.08 -4.98 -18.93
N ASN A 112 -15.75 -4.86 -18.96
CA ASN A 112 -14.86 -5.93 -19.40
C ASN A 112 -13.69 -6.06 -18.40
N LYS A 113 -13.90 -6.84 -17.34
CA LYS A 113 -12.88 -7.07 -16.29
C LYS A 113 -11.61 -7.68 -16.85
N LYS A 114 -11.73 -8.65 -17.78
CA LYS A 114 -10.57 -9.33 -18.35
C LYS A 114 -9.68 -8.38 -19.14
N LYS A 115 -10.25 -7.45 -19.88
CA LYS A 115 -9.49 -6.41 -20.58
C LYS A 115 -8.75 -5.50 -19.59
N CYS A 116 -9.44 -5.03 -18.55
CA CYS A 116 -8.81 -4.18 -17.52
C CYS A 116 -7.67 -4.90 -16.79
N ILE A 117 -7.82 -6.21 -16.51
CA ILE A 117 -6.76 -7.02 -15.90
C ILE A 117 -5.57 -7.14 -16.85
N GLY A 118 -5.80 -7.39 -18.15
CA GLY A 118 -4.74 -7.43 -19.16
C GLY A 118 -3.95 -6.14 -19.22
N GLU A 119 -4.64 -5.00 -19.33
CA GLU A 119 -4.02 -3.68 -19.33
C GLU A 119 -3.21 -3.40 -18.04
N ALA A 120 -3.72 -3.84 -16.88
CA ALA A 120 -3.00 -3.70 -15.61
C ALA A 120 -1.76 -4.58 -15.53
N LEU A 121 -1.77 -5.77 -16.10
CA LEU A 121 -0.60 -6.65 -16.20
C LEU A 121 0.46 -6.07 -17.13
N GLU A 122 0.06 -5.60 -18.32
CA GLU A 122 0.98 -4.94 -19.27
C GLU A 122 1.65 -3.73 -18.61
N ARG A 123 0.89 -2.95 -17.82
CA ARG A 123 1.41 -1.79 -17.10
C ARG A 123 2.52 -2.13 -16.10
N VAL A 124 2.51 -3.33 -15.54
CA VAL A 124 3.55 -3.82 -14.63
C VAL A 124 4.57 -4.74 -15.32
N ASN A 125 4.67 -4.68 -16.65
CA ASN A 125 5.56 -5.50 -17.47
C ASN A 125 5.36 -7.01 -17.26
N LEU A 126 4.09 -7.44 -17.19
CA LEU A 126 3.70 -8.84 -17.20
C LEU A 126 2.80 -9.11 -18.41
N PRO A 127 3.02 -10.22 -19.14
CA PRO A 127 2.19 -10.56 -20.29
C PRO A 127 0.77 -10.97 -19.85
N ALA A 128 -0.24 -10.62 -20.64
CA ALA A 128 -1.64 -10.91 -20.33
C ALA A 128 -1.93 -12.42 -20.21
N GLU A 129 -1.15 -13.28 -20.85
CA GLU A 129 -1.24 -14.74 -20.79
C GLU A 129 -1.04 -15.27 -19.37
N MET A 130 -0.30 -14.54 -18.52
CA MET A 130 -0.08 -14.91 -17.10
C MET A 130 -1.38 -14.94 -16.28
N MET A 131 -2.47 -14.34 -16.77
CA MET A 131 -3.76 -14.38 -16.07
C MET A 131 -4.17 -15.78 -15.62
N LYS A 132 -3.82 -16.82 -16.41
CA LYS A 132 -4.20 -18.22 -16.17
C LYS A 132 -3.25 -18.96 -15.24
N GLN A 133 -2.07 -18.43 -14.95
CA GLN A 133 -1.08 -19.05 -14.09
C GLN A 133 -1.50 -18.89 -12.62
N LYS A 134 -1.19 -19.89 -11.81
CA LYS A 134 -1.36 -19.78 -10.34
C LYS A 134 -0.24 -18.93 -9.76
N VAL A 135 -0.55 -18.17 -8.72
CA VAL A 135 0.43 -17.29 -8.06
C VAL A 135 1.62 -18.05 -7.51
N VAL A 136 1.44 -19.28 -7.03
CA VAL A 136 2.53 -20.14 -6.54
C VAL A 136 3.57 -20.50 -7.61
N GLU A 137 3.22 -20.40 -8.89
CA GLU A 137 4.11 -20.67 -10.03
C GLU A 137 4.98 -19.47 -10.41
N LEU A 138 4.71 -18.30 -9.82
CA LEU A 138 5.39 -17.04 -10.13
C LEU A 138 6.64 -16.84 -9.26
N SER A 139 7.65 -16.22 -9.82
CA SER A 139 8.78 -15.69 -9.05
C SER A 139 8.33 -14.59 -8.07
N GLY A 140 9.11 -14.33 -7.02
CA GLY A 140 8.79 -13.27 -6.05
C GLY A 140 8.63 -11.88 -6.68
N GLY A 141 9.46 -11.56 -7.69
CA GLY A 141 9.33 -10.31 -8.45
C GLY A 141 8.05 -10.22 -9.28
N GLU A 142 7.60 -11.32 -9.88
CA GLU A 142 6.33 -11.37 -10.60
C GLU A 142 5.14 -11.27 -9.63
N GLN A 143 5.18 -11.94 -8.49
CA GLN A 143 4.17 -11.81 -7.43
C GLN A 143 4.05 -10.36 -6.95
N GLN A 144 5.18 -9.69 -6.73
CA GLN A 144 5.21 -8.26 -6.36
C GLN A 144 4.53 -7.41 -7.43
N ARG A 145 4.85 -7.62 -8.72
CA ARG A 145 4.22 -6.88 -9.81
C ARG A 145 2.71 -7.17 -9.94
N VAL A 146 2.28 -8.41 -9.72
CA VAL A 146 0.83 -8.73 -9.62
C VAL A 146 0.17 -7.98 -8.47
N ALA A 147 0.82 -7.89 -7.30
CA ALA A 147 0.30 -7.11 -6.18
C ALA A 147 0.22 -5.60 -6.50
N ILE A 148 1.13 -5.06 -7.30
CA ILE A 148 1.07 -3.66 -7.78
C ILE A 148 0.00 -3.50 -8.86
N ALA A 149 -0.17 -4.46 -9.79
CA ALA A 149 -1.27 -4.45 -10.76
C ALA A 149 -2.64 -4.35 -10.07
N ARG A 150 -2.80 -5.02 -8.93
CA ARG A 150 -3.99 -4.89 -8.06
C ARG A 150 -4.23 -3.45 -7.59
N LEU A 151 -3.17 -2.65 -7.34
CA LEU A 151 -3.31 -1.25 -6.96
C LEU A 151 -3.72 -0.34 -8.12
N PHE A 152 -3.29 -0.64 -9.35
CA PHE A 152 -3.75 0.07 -10.55
C PHE A 152 -5.24 -0.20 -10.84
N LEU A 153 -5.71 -1.41 -10.57
CA LEU A 153 -7.12 -1.78 -10.74
C LEU A 153 -8.02 -1.22 -9.64
N LYS A 154 -7.49 -0.98 -8.45
CA LYS A 154 -8.28 -0.54 -7.29
C LYS A 154 -8.57 0.97 -7.38
N PRO A 155 -9.80 1.44 -7.05
CA PRO A 155 -10.14 2.86 -7.03
C PRO A 155 -9.58 3.55 -5.77
N CYS A 156 -8.28 3.35 -5.45
CA CYS A 156 -7.65 3.94 -4.28
C CYS A 156 -7.03 5.30 -4.62
N GLN A 157 -7.12 6.23 -3.67
CA GLN A 157 -6.45 7.53 -3.70
C GLN A 157 -5.15 7.53 -2.89
N VAL A 158 -5.02 6.60 -1.95
CA VAL A 158 -3.87 6.44 -1.07
C VAL A 158 -3.30 5.05 -1.27
N VAL A 159 -2.00 4.96 -1.49
CA VAL A 159 -1.23 3.72 -1.58
C VAL A 159 -0.28 3.65 -0.39
N LEU A 160 -0.38 2.60 0.38
CA LEU A 160 0.50 2.28 1.51
C LEU A 160 1.36 1.09 1.12
N ALA A 161 2.68 1.24 1.12
CA ALA A 161 3.61 0.18 0.74
C ALA A 161 4.56 -0.14 1.91
N ASP A 162 4.51 -1.38 2.38
CA ASP A 162 5.35 -1.87 3.47
C ASP A 162 6.51 -2.70 2.90
N GLU A 163 7.74 -2.16 2.99
CA GLU A 163 8.98 -2.77 2.50
C GLU A 163 8.85 -3.33 1.07
N PRO A 164 8.42 -2.50 0.09
CA PRO A 164 8.02 -3.01 -1.23
C PRO A 164 9.15 -3.64 -2.04
N THR A 165 10.41 -3.49 -1.60
CA THR A 165 11.60 -3.95 -2.32
C THR A 165 12.49 -4.89 -1.51
N GLY A 166 12.09 -5.23 -0.27
CA GLY A 166 12.96 -5.86 0.72
C GLY A 166 13.53 -7.25 0.37
N SER A 167 12.97 -7.95 -0.61
CA SER A 167 13.41 -9.28 -1.04
C SER A 167 13.73 -9.37 -2.54
N LEU A 168 13.88 -8.22 -3.21
CA LEU A 168 14.07 -8.16 -4.66
C LEU A 168 15.54 -7.94 -5.03
N ASP A 169 15.95 -8.50 -6.17
CA ASP A 169 17.19 -8.14 -6.84
C ASP A 169 17.14 -6.68 -7.34
N PRO A 170 18.30 -6.07 -7.67
CA PRO A 170 18.36 -4.66 -8.05
C PRO A 170 17.47 -4.29 -9.23
N SER A 171 17.34 -5.15 -10.24
CA SER A 171 16.56 -4.85 -11.44
C SER A 171 15.05 -4.85 -11.15
N ASN A 172 14.55 -5.81 -10.38
CA ASN A 172 13.17 -5.85 -9.94
C ASN A 172 12.86 -4.73 -8.94
N ARG A 173 13.81 -4.37 -8.06
CA ARG A 173 13.68 -3.22 -7.17
C ARG A 173 13.43 -1.93 -7.95
N ASP A 174 14.27 -1.61 -8.93
CA ASP A 174 14.18 -0.37 -9.69
C ASP A 174 12.85 -0.30 -10.48
N LEU A 175 12.40 -1.44 -11.00
CA LEU A 175 11.09 -1.54 -11.64
C LEU A 175 9.95 -1.28 -10.65
N VAL A 176 9.98 -1.88 -9.45
CA VAL A 176 8.95 -1.66 -8.43
C VAL A 176 8.91 -0.19 -8.00
N VAL A 177 10.06 0.45 -7.81
CA VAL A 177 10.15 1.88 -7.50
C VAL A 177 9.52 2.71 -8.62
N SER A 178 9.83 2.42 -9.89
CA SER A 178 9.22 3.13 -11.01
C SER A 178 7.69 2.97 -11.07
N LEU A 179 7.16 1.79 -10.74
CA LEU A 179 5.72 1.55 -10.68
C LEU A 179 5.04 2.32 -9.54
N LEU A 180 5.71 2.49 -8.39
CA LEU A 180 5.21 3.33 -7.30
C LEU A 180 5.20 4.81 -7.69
N HIS A 181 6.20 5.27 -8.43
CA HIS A 181 6.20 6.61 -9.02
C HIS A 181 5.05 6.79 -10.02
N GLN A 182 4.78 5.81 -10.88
CA GLN A 182 3.63 5.87 -11.80
C GLN A 182 2.30 6.00 -11.04
N LEU A 183 2.13 5.30 -9.90
CA LEU A 183 0.93 5.45 -9.06
C LEU A 183 0.83 6.88 -8.49
N HIS A 184 1.96 7.49 -8.12
CA HIS A 184 2.01 8.88 -7.67
C HIS A 184 1.70 9.85 -8.83
N ASP A 185 2.27 9.64 -10.02
CA ASP A 185 2.03 10.46 -11.21
C ASP A 185 0.57 10.37 -11.69
N ASP A 186 -0.11 9.25 -11.41
CA ASP A 186 -1.57 9.09 -11.57
C ASP A 186 -2.38 9.92 -10.53
N GLY A 187 -1.72 10.73 -9.69
CA GLY A 187 -2.33 11.60 -8.69
C GLY A 187 -2.65 10.93 -7.36
N LYS A 188 -2.11 9.72 -7.10
CA LYS A 188 -2.31 9.05 -5.80
C LYS A 188 -1.32 9.58 -4.77
N THR A 189 -1.74 9.63 -3.51
CA THR A 189 -0.84 9.77 -2.36
C THR A 189 -0.15 8.44 -2.12
N VAL A 190 1.19 8.43 -2.06
CA VAL A 190 1.99 7.20 -1.87
C VAL A 190 2.80 7.31 -0.58
N VAL A 191 2.64 6.35 0.33
CA VAL A 191 3.41 6.27 1.57
C VAL A 191 4.18 4.96 1.56
N ILE A 192 5.49 5.04 1.62
CA ILE A 192 6.40 3.89 1.55
C ILE A 192 7.14 3.77 2.88
N VAL A 193 7.03 2.63 3.54
CA VAL A 193 7.92 2.25 4.64
C VAL A 193 9.07 1.45 4.06
N THR A 194 10.30 1.86 4.34
CA THR A 194 11.49 1.16 3.84
C THR A 194 12.72 1.43 4.69
N HIS A 195 13.64 0.48 4.70
CA HIS A 195 15.01 0.64 5.18
C HIS A 195 16.01 0.86 4.03
N ASP A 196 15.56 0.72 2.77
CA ASP A 196 16.39 0.98 1.57
C ASP A 196 16.47 2.49 1.31
N MET A 197 17.68 3.05 1.49
CA MET A 197 17.93 4.48 1.29
C MET A 197 17.83 4.91 -0.17
N MET A 198 17.99 3.99 -1.14
CA MET A 198 17.77 4.34 -2.56
C MET A 198 16.29 4.60 -2.82
N VAL A 199 15.41 3.74 -2.30
CA VAL A 199 13.95 3.95 -2.35
C VAL A 199 13.55 5.22 -1.61
N ALA A 200 14.08 5.42 -0.39
CA ALA A 200 13.78 6.61 0.40
C ALA A 200 14.23 7.91 -0.29
N ASN A 201 15.41 7.89 -0.94
CA ASN A 201 15.95 9.05 -1.65
C ASN A 201 15.20 9.38 -2.95
N SER A 202 14.47 8.42 -3.53
CA SER A 202 13.63 8.67 -4.70
C SER A 202 12.33 9.40 -4.35
N CYS A 203 11.95 9.45 -3.07
CA CYS A 203 10.72 10.11 -2.62
C CYS A 203 10.95 11.60 -2.32
N PRO A 204 10.05 12.50 -2.76
CA PRO A 204 10.14 13.94 -2.49
C PRO A 204 10.10 14.30 -0.99
N LYS A 205 9.40 13.50 -0.17
CA LYS A 205 9.29 13.71 1.27
C LYS A 205 9.83 12.51 2.03
N ARG A 206 10.47 12.79 3.17
CA ARG A 206 10.99 11.74 4.07
C ARG A 206 10.67 12.06 5.52
N LEU A 207 10.38 11.00 6.26
CA LEU A 207 10.22 11.00 7.71
C LEU A 207 11.10 9.89 8.29
N GLU A 208 11.88 10.20 9.29
CA GLU A 208 12.66 9.21 10.07
C GLU A 208 11.97 8.98 11.42
N LEU A 209 11.76 7.69 11.81
CA LEU A 209 11.18 7.27 13.09
C LEU A 209 12.26 6.79 14.08
#